data_b2d4fca9400d42c6a712ec19fc840032
#
_entry.id   b2d4fca9400d42c6a712ec19fc840032
#
_cell.length_a   1.000
_cell.length_b   1.000
_cell.length_c   1.000
_cell.angle_alpha   90.00
_cell.angle_beta   90.00
_cell.angle_gamma   90.00
#
_symmetry.space_group_name_H-M   'P 1'
#
loop_
_entity.id
_entity.type
_entity.pdbx_description
1 polymer ?
#
loop_
_entity_poly.entity_id
_entity_poly.type
_entity_poly.pdbx_seq_one_letter_code
_entity_poly.pdbx_strand_id
1 'polypeptide(L)'
;MVAISKPNAITIPVKLHRSRLRYLSADDFTVKADLTEVIGDVKEAPEASKISIEITKASSATYIQSWEYPQSQGYVKVVLDALKSATYLVQFNTTKELPEGYQVGTLSSDPSRVTVSGPTSAFSNLAAVKANVDLSAITDGGSVTAPLALYDGNNRTLSGSGLTISQSTVEVTVSLNQAKEISISIAGSSGTPADGYVVSKVDYSPKLLTISGSKNALANISTVSIPSRELDITGASSNKTFDIAIAVSYTHL
;
A
#
# COMPACT_ATOMS: atom_id res chain seq x y z
N MET A 1 9.65 -0.42 -24.11
CA MET A 1 9.86 1.03 -24.17
C MET A 1 8.51 1.74 -24.21
N VAL A 2 8.38 2.83 -23.48
CA VAL A 2 7.12 3.59 -23.41
C VAL A 2 7.44 5.06 -23.72
N ALA A 3 6.68 5.67 -24.62
CA ALA A 3 6.78 7.10 -24.89
C ALA A 3 6.08 7.88 -23.78
N ILE A 4 6.81 8.75 -23.09
CA ILE A 4 6.30 9.50 -21.93
C ILE A 4 5.88 10.94 -22.28
N SER A 5 6.23 11.47 -23.45
CA SER A 5 5.80 12.79 -23.87
C SER A 5 4.98 12.76 -25.17
N LYS A 6 4.02 13.67 -25.26
CA LYS A 6 3.26 13.86 -26.49
C LYS A 6 4.03 14.78 -27.43
N PRO A 7 3.94 14.55 -28.77
CA PRO A 7 4.52 15.45 -29.76
C PRO A 7 3.88 16.84 -29.72
N ASN A 8 4.68 17.86 -30.02
CA ASN A 8 4.19 19.23 -30.17
C ASN A 8 3.31 19.38 -31.41
N ALA A 9 2.48 20.42 -31.45
CA ALA A 9 1.71 20.77 -32.64
C ALA A 9 2.67 21.14 -33.79
N ILE A 10 2.29 20.73 -35.01
CA ILE A 10 3.02 21.00 -36.24
C ILE A 10 2.18 21.97 -37.07
N THR A 11 2.83 23.06 -37.53
CA THR A 11 2.18 24.04 -38.42
C THR A 11 2.61 23.81 -39.83
N ILE A 12 1.64 23.56 -40.73
CA ILE A 12 1.88 23.32 -42.15
C ILE A 12 1.31 24.51 -42.94
N PRO A 13 2.15 25.36 -43.56
CA PRO A 13 1.67 26.40 -44.49
C PRO A 13 1.06 25.76 -45.74
N VAL A 14 -0.15 26.17 -46.06
CA VAL A 14 -0.86 25.68 -47.26
C VAL A 14 -1.32 26.83 -48.13
N LYS A 15 -1.29 26.62 -49.45
CA LYS A 15 -1.81 27.56 -50.44
C LYS A 15 -3.01 26.89 -51.13
N LEU A 16 -4.15 27.57 -51.08
CA LEU A 16 -5.38 27.11 -51.72
C LEU A 16 -6.27 28.29 -52.12
N HIS A 17 -7.26 28.04 -52.98
CA HIS A 17 -8.21 29.07 -53.38
C HIS A 17 -9.11 29.45 -52.17
N ARG A 18 -9.37 30.75 -51.96
CA ARG A 18 -10.12 31.29 -50.81
C ARG A 18 -11.49 30.61 -50.61
N SER A 19 -12.17 30.27 -51.67
CA SER A 19 -13.47 29.58 -51.63
C SER A 19 -13.38 28.15 -51.07
N ARG A 20 -12.18 27.57 -51.01
CA ARG A 20 -11.94 26.19 -50.53
C ARG A 20 -11.47 26.14 -49.09
N LEU A 21 -11.20 27.30 -48.47
CA LEU A 21 -10.70 27.35 -47.10
C LEU A 21 -11.57 26.60 -46.07
N ARG A 22 -12.90 26.61 -46.29
CA ARG A 22 -13.88 25.91 -45.44
C ARG A 22 -13.75 24.39 -45.44
N TYR A 23 -13.04 23.81 -46.40
CA TYR A 23 -12.84 22.38 -46.52
C TYR A 23 -11.52 21.91 -45.95
N LEU A 24 -10.62 22.85 -45.61
CA LEU A 24 -9.32 22.52 -45.04
C LEU A 24 -9.50 21.89 -43.66
N SER A 25 -8.95 20.69 -43.51
CA SER A 25 -8.98 19.91 -42.27
C SER A 25 -7.58 19.41 -41.93
N ALA A 26 -7.35 19.07 -40.66
CA ALA A 26 -6.16 18.36 -40.26
C ALA A 26 -6.01 17.00 -40.93
N ASP A 27 -7.13 16.38 -41.28
CA ASP A 27 -7.19 15.06 -41.96
C ASP A 27 -6.68 15.10 -43.40
N ASP A 28 -6.45 16.31 -43.97
CA ASP A 28 -5.82 16.47 -45.29
C ASP A 28 -4.33 16.14 -45.30
N PHE A 29 -3.75 15.97 -44.12
CA PHE A 29 -2.36 15.62 -43.95
C PHE A 29 -2.17 14.43 -43.02
N THR A 30 -1.29 13.53 -43.43
CA THR A 30 -0.82 12.45 -42.56
C THR A 30 0.61 12.74 -42.12
N VAL A 31 0.83 12.72 -40.85
CA VAL A 31 2.16 12.89 -40.21
C VAL A 31 2.60 11.56 -39.64
N LYS A 32 3.77 11.09 -40.06
CA LYS A 32 4.40 9.86 -39.57
C LYS A 32 5.73 10.22 -38.90
N ALA A 33 6.02 9.59 -37.78
CA ALA A 33 7.32 9.61 -37.13
C ALA A 33 7.80 8.17 -37.00
N ASP A 34 8.99 7.88 -37.50
CA ASP A 34 9.58 6.54 -37.38
C ASP A 34 10.37 6.44 -36.10
N LEU A 35 9.87 5.65 -35.17
CA LEU A 35 10.50 5.40 -33.88
C LEU A 35 11.62 4.36 -33.95
N THR A 36 11.76 3.63 -35.05
CA THR A 36 12.75 2.55 -35.17
C THR A 36 14.18 3.08 -35.08
N GLU A 37 14.43 4.31 -35.52
CA GLU A 37 15.74 4.96 -35.43
C GLU A 37 16.23 5.20 -33.99
N VAL A 38 15.31 5.22 -33.01
CA VAL A 38 15.61 5.56 -31.59
C VAL A 38 15.55 4.35 -30.67
N ILE A 39 15.01 3.23 -31.17
CA ILE A 39 14.79 2.03 -30.34
C ILE A 39 16.11 1.38 -29.86
N GLY A 40 17.22 1.57 -30.61
CA GLY A 40 18.54 1.05 -30.25
C GLY A 40 19.28 1.80 -29.14
N ASP A 41 18.92 3.09 -28.90
CA ASP A 41 19.69 4.01 -28.05
C ASP A 41 19.02 4.34 -26.71
N VAL A 42 18.07 3.51 -26.27
CA VAL A 42 17.39 3.77 -24.98
C VAL A 42 18.34 3.52 -23.83
N LYS A 43 18.76 4.59 -23.20
CA LYS A 43 19.57 4.61 -21.98
C LYS A 43 18.71 4.42 -20.74
N GLU A 44 19.33 4.10 -19.61
CA GLU A 44 18.65 3.93 -18.32
C GLU A 44 17.88 5.18 -17.83
N ALA A 45 18.30 6.36 -18.28
CA ALA A 45 17.60 7.62 -18.01
C ALA A 45 16.83 8.09 -19.24
N PRO A 46 15.57 8.58 -19.08
CA PRO A 46 14.79 9.07 -20.20
C PRO A 46 15.41 10.31 -20.80
N GLU A 47 15.84 10.22 -22.07
CA GLU A 47 16.34 11.36 -22.85
C GLU A 47 15.37 11.72 -23.97
N ALA A 48 15.24 13.02 -24.22
CA ALA A 48 14.41 13.50 -25.33
C ALA A 48 15.17 13.32 -26.65
N SER A 49 14.69 12.40 -27.47
CA SER A 49 15.19 12.18 -28.83
C SER A 49 14.40 12.99 -29.83
N LYS A 50 15.12 13.55 -30.83
CA LYS A 50 14.51 14.20 -31.98
C LYS A 50 14.30 13.16 -33.05
N ILE A 51 13.05 12.98 -33.48
CA ILE A 51 12.65 12.02 -34.51
C ILE A 51 12.19 12.81 -35.72
N SER A 52 12.77 12.51 -36.88
CA SER A 52 12.33 13.08 -38.14
C SER A 52 10.90 12.69 -38.44
N ILE A 53 10.12 13.61 -38.96
CA ILE A 53 8.74 13.35 -39.40
C ILE A 53 8.64 13.43 -40.90
N GLU A 54 7.82 12.54 -41.42
CA GLU A 54 7.35 12.57 -42.83
C GLU A 54 5.92 13.09 -42.85
N ILE A 55 5.66 14.11 -43.68
CA ILE A 55 4.32 14.64 -43.88
C ILE A 55 3.90 14.36 -45.30
N THR A 56 2.73 13.75 -45.46
CA THR A 56 2.12 13.47 -46.77
C THR A 56 0.74 14.10 -46.85
N LYS A 57 0.45 14.71 -47.97
CA LYS A 57 -0.89 15.23 -48.28
C LYS A 57 -1.79 14.11 -48.74
N ALA A 58 -3.03 14.04 -48.20
CA ALA A 58 -4.02 13.09 -48.65
C ALA A 58 -4.35 13.25 -50.11
N SER A 59 -4.51 12.17 -50.84
CA SER A 59 -4.88 12.17 -52.26
C SER A 59 -6.21 12.85 -52.53
N SER A 60 -7.13 12.82 -51.59
CA SER A 60 -8.43 13.48 -51.59
C SER A 60 -8.37 15.01 -51.50
N ALA A 61 -7.30 15.55 -50.92
CA ALA A 61 -7.12 16.99 -50.74
C ALA A 61 -6.60 17.69 -52.01
N THR A 62 -7.29 17.47 -53.17
CA THR A 62 -6.91 18.00 -54.48
C THR A 62 -7.04 19.50 -54.60
N TYR A 63 -7.78 20.14 -53.70
CA TYR A 63 -7.99 21.58 -53.65
C TYR A 63 -6.80 22.35 -53.02
N ILE A 64 -5.84 21.67 -52.40
CA ILE A 64 -4.61 22.24 -51.94
C ILE A 64 -3.63 22.34 -53.11
N GLN A 65 -3.34 23.56 -53.53
CA GLN A 65 -2.49 23.85 -54.68
C GLN A 65 -1.02 23.62 -54.41
N SER A 66 -0.56 24.10 -53.27
CA SER A 66 0.79 23.83 -52.77
C SER A 66 0.78 23.82 -51.24
N TRP A 67 1.72 23.12 -50.69
CA TRP A 67 1.99 23.10 -49.27
C TRP A 67 3.51 23.02 -49.08
N GLU A 68 3.98 23.65 -48.04
CA GLU A 68 5.40 23.66 -47.69
C GLU A 68 5.57 23.14 -46.30
N TYR A 69 6.60 22.38 -46.14
CA TYR A 69 6.98 21.88 -44.83
C TYR A 69 8.42 22.34 -44.53
N PRO A 70 8.62 23.23 -43.55
CA PRO A 70 9.95 23.69 -43.19
C PRO A 70 10.72 22.50 -42.57
N GLN A 71 11.68 21.99 -43.29
CA GLN A 71 12.51 20.86 -42.83
C GLN A 71 13.21 21.14 -41.50
N SER A 72 13.47 22.42 -41.15
CA SER A 72 14.04 22.85 -39.88
C SER A 72 13.11 22.63 -38.65
N GLN A 73 11.80 22.46 -38.91
CA GLN A 73 10.78 22.13 -37.88
C GLN A 73 10.32 20.68 -37.93
N GLY A 74 10.93 19.90 -38.81
CA GLY A 74 10.56 18.54 -39.15
C GLY A 74 10.95 17.47 -38.15
N TYR A 75 10.83 17.74 -36.86
CA TYR A 75 11.08 16.73 -35.86
C TYR A 75 10.06 16.78 -34.72
N VAL A 76 9.83 15.64 -34.16
CA VAL A 76 9.06 15.49 -32.92
C VAL A 76 10.02 15.13 -31.81
N LYS A 77 9.88 15.79 -30.67
CA LYS A 77 10.58 15.35 -29.46
C LYS A 77 9.80 14.23 -28.81
N VAL A 78 10.41 13.08 -28.69
CA VAL A 78 9.86 11.93 -28.00
C VAL A 78 10.79 11.56 -26.87
N VAL A 79 10.23 11.37 -25.68
CA VAL A 79 10.95 10.86 -24.54
C VAL A 79 10.61 9.38 -24.42
N LEU A 80 11.62 8.52 -24.54
CA LEU A 80 11.50 7.08 -24.37
C LEU A 80 12.09 6.68 -23.03
N ASP A 81 11.43 5.79 -22.34
CA ASP A 81 11.91 5.19 -21.09
C ASP A 81 11.86 3.67 -21.20
N ALA A 82 12.80 3.00 -20.54
CA ALA A 82 12.82 1.55 -20.50
C ALA A 82 11.62 1.02 -19.72
N LEU A 83 10.98 -0.02 -20.25
CA LEU A 83 9.92 -0.73 -19.53
C LEU A 83 10.54 -1.63 -18.46
N LYS A 84 10.12 -1.46 -17.22
CA LYS A 84 10.52 -2.26 -16.08
C LYS A 84 9.31 -2.99 -15.49
N SER A 85 9.54 -4.20 -15.00
CA SER A 85 8.58 -4.95 -14.18
C SER A 85 9.27 -5.40 -12.91
N ALA A 86 8.61 -5.23 -11.78
CA ALA A 86 9.12 -5.62 -10.47
C ALA A 86 7.98 -6.17 -9.60
N THR A 87 8.32 -7.13 -8.75
CA THR A 87 7.36 -7.76 -7.84
C THR A 87 7.45 -7.15 -6.46
N TYR A 88 6.29 -6.76 -5.92
CA TYR A 88 6.14 -6.13 -4.61
C TYR A 88 5.31 -7.01 -3.68
N LEU A 89 5.69 -7.04 -2.41
CA LEU A 89 4.87 -7.60 -1.35
C LEU A 89 3.68 -6.66 -1.13
N VAL A 90 2.48 -7.21 -1.00
CA VAL A 90 1.29 -6.45 -0.65
C VAL A 90 1.37 -6.06 0.83
N GLN A 91 1.36 -4.75 1.11
CA GLN A 91 1.21 -4.20 2.44
C GLN A 91 -0.28 -3.87 2.69
N PHE A 92 -0.64 -3.61 3.94
CA PHE A 92 -2.01 -3.30 4.30
C PHE A 92 -2.14 -1.86 4.79
N ASN A 93 -3.18 -1.19 4.33
CA ASN A 93 -3.61 0.10 4.82
C ASN A 93 -5.05 -0.06 5.31
N THR A 94 -5.23 -0.08 6.62
CA THR A 94 -6.56 -0.25 7.23
C THR A 94 -7.27 1.10 7.29
N THR A 95 -8.52 1.12 6.85
CA THR A 95 -9.39 2.28 6.91
C THR A 95 -10.59 1.96 7.78
N LYS A 96 -11.13 2.98 8.44
CA LYS A 96 -12.18 2.88 9.44
C LYS A 96 -11.81 2.02 10.66
N GLU A 97 -12.56 2.18 11.71
CA GLU A 97 -12.34 1.46 12.98
C GLU A 97 -13.15 0.18 13.02
N LEU A 98 -12.65 -0.78 13.77
CA LEU A 98 -13.37 -1.99 14.11
C LEU A 98 -14.54 -1.68 15.05
N PRO A 99 -15.57 -2.53 15.10
CA PRO A 99 -16.57 -2.50 16.17
C PRO A 99 -15.92 -2.56 17.56
N GLU A 100 -16.59 -1.98 18.54
CA GLU A 100 -16.10 -1.91 19.91
C GLU A 100 -15.82 -3.30 20.49
N GLY A 101 -14.70 -3.46 21.19
CA GLY A 101 -14.27 -4.75 21.78
C GLY A 101 -13.43 -5.64 20.86
N TYR A 102 -13.17 -5.23 19.62
CA TYR A 102 -12.31 -5.97 18.69
C TYR A 102 -11.01 -5.23 18.40
N GLN A 103 -9.97 -5.99 18.15
CA GLN A 103 -8.67 -5.52 17.68
C GLN A 103 -8.24 -6.33 16.45
N VAL A 104 -7.52 -5.70 15.53
CA VAL A 104 -6.93 -6.40 14.40
C VAL A 104 -5.88 -7.38 14.92
N GLY A 105 -6.02 -8.64 14.56
CA GLY A 105 -5.02 -9.67 14.79
C GLY A 105 -4.02 -9.71 13.64
N THR A 106 -4.13 -10.71 12.75
CA THR A 106 -3.27 -10.87 11.58
C THR A 106 -3.99 -10.50 10.30
N LEU A 107 -3.24 -9.93 9.37
CA LEU A 107 -3.68 -9.64 7.99
C LEU A 107 -2.81 -10.46 7.03
N SER A 108 -3.44 -11.14 6.10
CA SER A 108 -2.77 -11.83 5.00
C SER A 108 -3.51 -11.58 3.71
N SER A 109 -2.82 -11.60 2.57
CA SER A 109 -3.45 -11.43 1.26
C SER A 109 -3.12 -12.57 0.32
N ASP A 110 -4.09 -12.88 -0.54
CA ASP A 110 -3.89 -13.81 -1.65
C ASP A 110 -4.22 -13.10 -2.97
N PRO A 111 -3.23 -12.98 -3.88
CA PRO A 111 -1.81 -13.28 -3.67
C PRO A 111 -1.12 -12.30 -2.70
N SER A 112 -0.06 -12.76 -2.05
CA SER A 112 0.76 -11.94 -1.15
C SER A 112 1.73 -11.01 -1.88
N ARG A 113 1.91 -11.23 -3.19
CA ARG A 113 2.80 -10.43 -4.06
C ARG A 113 2.10 -10.10 -5.36
N VAL A 114 2.40 -8.92 -5.89
CA VAL A 114 1.87 -8.45 -7.17
C VAL A 114 2.99 -7.85 -8.01
N THR A 115 2.85 -7.93 -9.33
CA THR A 115 3.80 -7.34 -10.27
C THR A 115 3.35 -5.94 -10.66
N VAL A 116 4.27 -4.99 -10.59
CA VAL A 116 4.09 -3.62 -11.10
C VAL A 116 4.95 -3.46 -12.33
N SER A 117 4.37 -2.91 -13.39
CA SER A 117 5.04 -2.66 -14.67
C SER A 117 4.86 -1.22 -15.11
N GLY A 118 5.87 -0.66 -15.75
CA GLY A 118 5.82 0.69 -16.29
C GLY A 118 7.18 1.28 -16.61
N PRO A 119 7.28 2.58 -16.89
CA PRO A 119 8.53 3.26 -17.16
C PRO A 119 9.49 3.19 -15.99
N THR A 120 10.78 2.97 -16.25
CA THR A 120 11.81 2.88 -15.18
C THR A 120 11.85 4.13 -14.31
N SER A 121 11.70 5.31 -14.91
CA SER A 121 11.67 6.58 -14.16
C SER A 121 10.53 6.66 -13.15
N ALA A 122 9.39 6.04 -13.45
CA ALA A 122 8.23 6.05 -12.55
C ALA A 122 8.44 5.24 -11.27
N PHE A 123 9.34 4.23 -11.32
CA PHE A 123 9.67 3.42 -10.14
C PHE A 123 10.46 4.17 -9.07
N SER A 124 11.13 5.28 -9.43
CA SER A 124 11.87 6.09 -8.45
C SER A 124 11.00 6.64 -7.33
N ASN A 125 9.71 6.86 -7.62
CA ASN A 125 8.75 7.38 -6.65
C ASN A 125 7.91 6.27 -5.97
N LEU A 126 8.03 5.02 -6.43
CA LEU A 126 7.26 3.90 -5.89
C LEU A 126 7.95 3.31 -4.66
N ALA A 127 7.31 3.44 -3.50
CA ALA A 127 7.78 2.86 -2.25
C ALA A 127 7.05 1.56 -1.88
N ALA A 128 5.73 1.49 -2.09
CA ALA A 128 4.93 0.35 -1.66
C ALA A 128 3.70 0.14 -2.53
N VAL A 129 3.21 -1.12 -2.53
CA VAL A 129 1.88 -1.49 -3.00
C VAL A 129 1.05 -1.87 -1.78
N LYS A 130 -0.10 -1.21 -1.57
CA LYS A 130 -0.93 -1.46 -0.40
C LYS A 130 -2.35 -1.83 -0.80
N ALA A 131 -2.90 -2.80 -0.07
CA ALA A 131 -4.32 -3.13 -0.08
C ALA A 131 -5.05 -2.22 0.93
N ASN A 132 -6.06 -1.50 0.48
CA ASN A 132 -6.88 -0.65 1.36
C ASN A 132 -8.03 -1.47 1.91
N VAL A 133 -7.93 -1.85 3.18
CA VAL A 133 -8.86 -2.74 3.87
C VAL A 133 -9.84 -1.91 4.69
N ASP A 134 -11.13 -2.00 4.35
CA ASP A 134 -12.20 -1.40 5.15
C ASP A 134 -12.58 -2.35 6.30
N LEU A 135 -12.20 -1.97 7.52
CA LEU A 135 -12.44 -2.79 8.71
C LEU A 135 -13.89 -2.76 9.20
N SER A 136 -14.69 -1.76 8.81
CA SER A 136 -16.08 -1.64 9.29
C SER A 136 -17.00 -2.75 8.80
N ALA A 137 -16.64 -3.43 7.72
CA ALA A 137 -17.40 -4.55 7.16
C ALA A 137 -17.07 -5.90 7.81
N ILE A 138 -16.08 -5.94 8.73
CA ILE A 138 -15.55 -7.18 9.32
C ILE A 138 -16.09 -7.31 10.75
N THR A 139 -17.05 -8.21 10.96
CA THR A 139 -17.71 -8.39 12.25
C THR A 139 -17.24 -9.62 13.04
N ASP A 140 -16.65 -10.61 12.40
CA ASP A 140 -16.25 -11.89 13.06
C ASP A 140 -14.95 -12.49 12.48
N GLY A 141 -14.15 -11.67 11.82
CA GLY A 141 -13.03 -12.11 10.99
C GLY A 141 -13.51 -12.62 9.63
N GLY A 142 -12.57 -12.93 8.76
CA GLY A 142 -12.87 -13.48 7.44
C GLY A 142 -12.13 -12.78 6.32
N SER A 143 -12.55 -13.05 5.09
CA SER A 143 -11.92 -12.48 3.89
C SER A 143 -12.73 -11.33 3.34
N VAL A 144 -12.03 -10.30 2.85
CA VAL A 144 -12.60 -9.14 2.17
C VAL A 144 -11.76 -8.81 0.93
N THR A 145 -12.44 -8.45 -0.15
CA THR A 145 -11.76 -7.97 -1.37
C THR A 145 -11.33 -6.52 -1.15
N ALA A 146 -10.02 -6.27 -1.21
CA ALA A 146 -9.43 -4.96 -1.00
C ALA A 146 -8.79 -4.41 -2.28
N PRO A 147 -9.05 -3.14 -2.67
CA PRO A 147 -8.41 -2.51 -3.79
C PRO A 147 -6.93 -2.24 -3.50
N LEU A 148 -6.08 -2.46 -4.52
CA LEU A 148 -4.67 -2.15 -4.48
C LEU A 148 -4.41 -0.71 -4.94
N ALA A 149 -3.47 -0.05 -4.30
CA ALA A 149 -2.96 1.24 -4.72
C ALA A 149 -1.44 1.32 -4.56
N LEU A 150 -0.83 2.16 -5.40
CA LEU A 150 0.59 2.47 -5.37
C LEU A 150 0.83 3.65 -4.44
N TYR A 151 1.90 3.60 -3.65
CA TYR A 151 2.25 4.63 -2.68
C TYR A 151 3.70 5.09 -2.83
N ASP A 152 3.94 6.38 -2.63
CA ASP A 152 5.27 6.97 -2.51
C ASP A 152 5.86 6.79 -1.10
N GLY A 153 7.12 7.26 -0.91
CA GLY A 153 7.80 7.22 0.38
C GLY A 153 7.15 8.08 1.49
N ASN A 154 6.24 8.98 1.12
CA ASN A 154 5.49 9.83 2.05
C ASN A 154 4.08 9.30 2.32
N ASN A 155 3.80 8.06 1.93
CA ASN A 155 2.49 7.41 2.07
C ASN A 155 1.35 8.10 1.28
N ARG A 156 1.65 8.74 0.16
CA ARG A 156 0.67 9.33 -0.74
C ARG A 156 0.44 8.41 -1.93
N THR A 157 -0.79 8.37 -2.44
CA THR A 157 -1.13 7.56 -3.60
C THR A 157 -0.52 8.11 -4.88
N LEU A 158 0.10 7.24 -5.68
CA LEU A 158 0.65 7.54 -6.99
C LEU A 158 -0.41 7.31 -8.06
N SER A 159 -1.17 8.35 -8.39
CA SER A 159 -2.11 8.33 -9.53
C SER A 159 -1.45 8.94 -10.76
N GLY A 160 -1.74 8.36 -11.95
CA GLY A 160 -1.23 8.90 -13.23
C GLY A 160 0.27 8.70 -13.45
N SER A 161 0.94 7.85 -12.67
CA SER A 161 2.40 7.61 -12.75
C SER A 161 2.84 6.82 -13.98
N GLY A 162 1.91 6.29 -14.79
CA GLY A 162 2.22 5.35 -15.87
C GLY A 162 2.57 3.94 -15.41
N LEU A 163 2.51 3.68 -14.10
CA LEU A 163 2.66 2.34 -13.53
C LEU A 163 1.33 1.59 -13.56
N THR A 164 1.41 0.30 -13.83
CA THR A 164 0.27 -0.62 -13.84
C THR A 164 0.54 -1.77 -12.88
N ILE A 165 -0.50 -2.22 -12.17
CA ILE A 165 -0.45 -3.37 -11.27
C ILE A 165 -1.06 -4.56 -12.01
N SER A 166 -0.51 -5.77 -11.84
CA SER A 166 -1.00 -7.00 -12.48
C SER A 166 -2.48 -7.32 -12.16
N GLN A 167 -2.98 -6.81 -11.05
CA GLN A 167 -4.38 -6.91 -10.65
C GLN A 167 -4.80 -5.71 -9.81
N SER A 168 -6.08 -5.35 -9.85
CA SER A 168 -6.62 -4.16 -9.17
C SER A 168 -7.03 -4.42 -7.73
N THR A 169 -7.27 -5.67 -7.37
CA THR A 169 -7.76 -6.10 -6.05
C THR A 169 -7.06 -7.36 -5.58
N VAL A 170 -7.04 -7.59 -4.27
CA VAL A 170 -6.61 -8.84 -3.64
C VAL A 170 -7.65 -9.27 -2.61
N GLU A 171 -7.72 -10.57 -2.34
CA GLU A 171 -8.45 -11.08 -1.20
C GLU A 171 -7.59 -10.94 0.06
N VAL A 172 -8.11 -10.26 1.08
CA VAL A 172 -7.43 -10.07 2.35
C VAL A 172 -8.17 -10.82 3.43
N THR A 173 -7.49 -11.77 4.07
CA THR A 173 -8.00 -12.46 5.25
C THR A 173 -7.58 -11.68 6.49
N VAL A 174 -8.56 -11.34 7.31
CA VAL A 174 -8.40 -10.58 8.55
C VAL A 174 -8.80 -11.46 9.72
N SER A 175 -7.89 -11.69 10.67
CA SER A 175 -8.24 -12.27 11.95
C SER A 175 -8.54 -11.16 12.95
N LEU A 176 -9.53 -11.37 13.79
CA LEU A 176 -9.89 -10.44 14.85
C LEU A 176 -9.52 -11.01 16.22
N ASN A 177 -8.96 -10.16 17.05
CA ASN A 177 -8.78 -10.42 18.47
C ASN A 177 -9.88 -9.70 19.26
N GLN A 178 -10.41 -10.36 20.28
CA GLN A 178 -11.31 -9.76 21.25
C GLN A 178 -10.52 -9.29 22.46
N ALA A 179 -10.98 -8.23 23.09
CA ALA A 179 -10.52 -7.82 24.42
C ALA A 179 -11.46 -8.41 25.46
N LYS A 180 -10.89 -8.96 26.56
CA LYS A 180 -11.64 -9.52 27.67
C LYS A 180 -11.04 -9.04 28.99
N GLU A 181 -11.87 -8.56 29.89
CA GLU A 181 -11.47 -8.32 31.25
C GLU A 181 -11.51 -9.62 32.05
N ILE A 182 -10.43 -9.90 32.76
CA ILE A 182 -10.29 -11.06 33.66
C ILE A 182 -9.86 -10.58 35.03
N SER A 183 -10.25 -11.35 36.06
CA SER A 183 -9.87 -11.07 37.44
C SER A 183 -8.46 -11.59 37.74
N ILE A 184 -7.78 -10.90 38.62
CA ILE A 184 -6.55 -11.40 39.24
C ILE A 184 -6.96 -12.05 40.55
N SER A 185 -6.44 -13.24 40.85
CA SER A 185 -6.58 -13.91 42.14
C SER A 185 -5.21 -14.18 42.74
N ILE A 186 -5.14 -14.15 44.06
CA ILE A 186 -3.92 -14.48 44.80
C ILE A 186 -4.18 -15.78 45.55
N ALA A 187 -3.36 -16.79 45.32
CA ALA A 187 -3.47 -18.10 45.99
C ALA A 187 -3.08 -18.10 47.49
N GLY A 188 -2.71 -16.95 48.02
CA GLY A 188 -2.21 -16.77 49.38
C GLY A 188 -0.76 -16.34 49.41
N SER A 189 -0.14 -16.34 50.60
CA SER A 189 1.28 -16.09 50.80
C SER A 189 2.04 -17.38 51.16
N SER A 190 3.35 -17.37 50.93
CA SER A 190 4.25 -18.44 51.36
C SER A 190 5.12 -17.97 52.55
N GLY A 191 5.61 -18.93 53.31
CA GLY A 191 6.46 -18.65 54.47
C GLY A 191 5.69 -18.32 55.76
N THR A 192 6.39 -18.15 56.85
CA THR A 192 5.86 -17.85 58.20
C THR A 192 6.33 -16.47 58.62
N PRO A 193 5.43 -15.56 59.05
CA PRO A 193 5.82 -14.29 59.64
C PRO A 193 6.71 -14.48 60.89
N ALA A 194 7.33 -13.41 61.33
CA ALA A 194 8.07 -13.40 62.61
C ALA A 194 7.14 -13.73 63.79
N ASP A 195 7.70 -14.25 64.87
CA ASP A 195 6.96 -14.59 66.07
C ASP A 195 6.15 -13.40 66.60
N GLY A 196 4.87 -13.68 66.90
CA GLY A 196 3.93 -12.66 67.35
C GLY A 196 3.22 -11.89 66.25
N TYR A 197 3.46 -12.20 64.96
CA TYR A 197 2.84 -11.55 63.82
C TYR A 197 1.97 -12.52 63.04
N VAL A 198 0.88 -12.01 62.48
CA VAL A 198 -0.02 -12.74 61.58
C VAL A 198 -0.39 -11.88 60.38
N VAL A 199 -0.69 -12.52 59.23
CA VAL A 199 -1.22 -11.80 58.08
C VAL A 199 -2.66 -11.39 58.34
N SER A 200 -2.90 -10.09 58.47
CA SER A 200 -4.25 -9.55 58.68
C SER A 200 -5.01 -9.27 57.42
N LYS A 201 -4.31 -8.91 56.34
CA LYS A 201 -4.91 -8.57 55.04
C LYS A 201 -3.89 -8.71 53.91
N VAL A 202 -4.35 -9.21 52.78
CA VAL A 202 -3.63 -9.10 51.51
C VAL A 202 -4.45 -8.20 50.60
N ASP A 203 -3.85 -7.14 50.13
CA ASP A 203 -4.45 -6.23 49.14
C ASP A 203 -3.56 -6.10 47.91
N TYR A 204 -4.14 -5.89 46.77
CA TYR A 204 -3.44 -5.82 45.48
C TYR A 204 -4.16 -4.94 44.49
N SER A 205 -3.40 -4.38 43.59
CA SER A 205 -3.88 -3.55 42.48
C SER A 205 -3.02 -3.83 41.25
N PRO A 206 -3.60 -3.93 40.03
CA PRO A 206 -5.03 -3.84 39.70
C PRO A 206 -5.82 -5.11 40.12
N LYS A 207 -7.14 -5.00 40.18
CA LYS A 207 -8.04 -6.17 40.44
C LYS A 207 -8.44 -6.86 39.14
N LEU A 208 -8.50 -6.12 38.04
CA LEU A 208 -8.86 -6.57 36.70
C LEU A 208 -7.69 -6.33 35.74
N LEU A 209 -7.57 -7.21 34.78
CA LEU A 209 -6.59 -7.13 33.69
C LEU A 209 -7.30 -7.32 32.37
N THR A 210 -7.03 -6.42 31.42
CA THR A 210 -7.53 -6.59 30.05
C THR A 210 -6.56 -7.43 29.26
N ILE A 211 -7.03 -8.55 28.72
CA ILE A 211 -6.28 -9.42 27.81
C ILE A 211 -6.91 -9.37 26.42
N SER A 212 -6.09 -9.54 25.38
CA SER A 212 -6.56 -9.61 23.99
C SER A 212 -6.08 -10.91 23.34
N GLY A 213 -6.94 -11.50 22.49
CA GLY A 213 -6.62 -12.73 21.79
C GLY A 213 -7.79 -13.22 20.94
N SER A 214 -7.61 -14.35 20.25
CA SER A 214 -8.69 -14.97 19.52
C SER A 214 -9.81 -15.42 20.47
N LYS A 215 -11.06 -15.41 19.98
CA LYS A 215 -12.24 -15.84 20.75
C LYS A 215 -12.03 -17.19 21.43
N ASN A 216 -11.45 -18.16 20.72
CA ASN A 216 -11.21 -19.50 21.24
C ASN A 216 -10.14 -19.50 22.35
N ALA A 217 -9.08 -18.71 22.22
CA ALA A 217 -8.07 -18.58 23.26
C ALA A 217 -8.63 -17.93 24.53
N LEU A 218 -9.46 -16.89 24.39
CA LEU A 218 -10.06 -16.16 25.50
C LEU A 218 -11.18 -16.93 26.20
N ALA A 219 -11.84 -17.87 25.51
CA ALA A 219 -12.92 -18.65 26.09
C ALA A 219 -12.49 -19.44 27.34
N ASN A 220 -11.25 -19.91 27.35
CA ASN A 220 -10.69 -20.76 28.42
C ASN A 220 -9.96 -19.97 29.50
N ILE A 221 -9.86 -18.65 29.39
CA ILE A 221 -9.15 -17.81 30.36
C ILE A 221 -10.18 -16.96 31.11
N SER A 222 -10.35 -17.18 32.39
CA SER A 222 -11.27 -16.41 33.24
C SER A 222 -10.57 -15.64 34.35
N THR A 223 -9.40 -16.10 34.79
CA THR A 223 -8.67 -15.56 35.92
C THR A 223 -7.18 -15.80 35.77
N VAL A 224 -6.38 -14.83 36.17
CA VAL A 224 -4.94 -15.01 36.37
C VAL A 224 -4.68 -15.24 37.84
N SER A 225 -4.13 -16.41 38.18
CA SER A 225 -3.77 -16.74 39.57
C SER A 225 -2.31 -16.45 39.82
N ILE A 226 -2.04 -15.65 40.84
CA ILE A 226 -0.68 -15.39 41.35
C ILE A 226 -0.37 -16.46 42.40
N PRO A 227 0.63 -17.32 42.17
CA PRO A 227 0.97 -18.39 43.10
C PRO A 227 1.55 -17.83 44.39
N SER A 228 1.31 -18.51 45.52
CA SER A 228 1.74 -18.07 46.85
C SER A 228 3.25 -17.87 46.98
N ARG A 229 4.07 -18.60 46.21
CA ARG A 229 5.55 -18.45 46.22
C ARG A 229 6.03 -17.04 45.84
N GLU A 230 5.22 -16.28 45.09
CA GLU A 230 5.54 -14.89 44.68
C GLU A 230 5.36 -13.91 45.88
N LEU A 231 4.67 -14.34 46.96
CA LEU A 231 4.42 -13.54 48.15
C LEU A 231 5.09 -14.20 49.34
N ASP A 232 6.43 -14.21 49.38
CA ASP A 232 7.18 -14.77 50.51
C ASP A 232 7.23 -13.79 51.70
N ILE A 233 6.55 -14.17 52.77
CA ILE A 233 6.45 -13.38 53.99
C ILE A 233 7.32 -13.94 55.13
N THR A 234 8.24 -14.84 54.80
CA THR A 234 9.14 -15.43 55.82
C THR A 234 9.83 -14.34 56.65
N GLY A 235 9.70 -14.42 57.98
CA GLY A 235 10.29 -13.50 58.93
C GLY A 235 9.74 -12.07 58.90
N ALA A 236 8.60 -11.84 58.25
CA ALA A 236 7.99 -10.52 58.14
C ALA A 236 7.46 -10.03 59.49
N SER A 237 7.95 -8.88 59.97
CA SER A 237 7.51 -8.18 61.18
C SER A 237 6.86 -6.82 60.89
N SER A 238 6.68 -6.47 59.63
CA SER A 238 6.04 -5.24 59.15
C SER A 238 5.39 -5.49 57.79
N ASN A 239 4.65 -4.49 57.29
CA ASN A 239 4.04 -4.56 55.95
C ASN A 239 5.10 -4.77 54.87
N LYS A 240 4.87 -5.74 53.96
CA LYS A 240 5.66 -5.99 52.77
C LYS A 240 4.87 -5.65 51.52
N THR A 241 5.54 -5.10 50.53
CA THR A 241 5.01 -4.86 49.19
C THR A 241 5.79 -5.71 48.21
N PHE A 242 5.09 -6.32 47.24
CA PHE A 242 5.66 -7.17 46.21
C PHE A 242 5.28 -6.61 44.85
N ASP A 243 6.24 -6.41 43.96
CA ASP A 243 6.02 -6.11 42.55
C ASP A 243 6.10 -7.41 41.77
N ILE A 244 4.99 -7.85 41.24
CA ILE A 244 4.86 -9.15 40.57
C ILE A 244 4.66 -8.95 39.08
N ALA A 245 5.61 -9.43 38.29
CA ALA A 245 5.48 -9.45 36.83
C ALA A 245 4.49 -10.55 36.41
N ILE A 246 3.41 -10.16 35.75
CA ILE A 246 2.45 -11.10 35.15
C ILE A 246 2.98 -11.46 33.76
N ALA A 247 3.66 -12.61 33.64
CA ALA A 247 4.09 -13.14 32.37
C ALA A 247 2.90 -13.84 31.68
N VAL A 248 2.43 -13.31 30.54
CA VAL A 248 1.47 -13.99 29.68
C VAL A 248 2.26 -14.82 28.67
N SER A 249 2.32 -16.14 28.89
CA SER A 249 2.94 -17.07 27.95
C SER A 249 1.92 -17.46 26.88
N TYR A 250 2.17 -17.08 25.64
CA TYR A 250 1.41 -17.60 24.49
C TYR A 250 2.04 -18.94 24.07
N THR A 251 1.39 -20.06 24.37
CA THR A 251 1.67 -21.32 23.70
C THR A 251 0.83 -21.38 22.43
N HIS A 252 1.46 -21.23 21.30
CA HIS A 252 0.88 -21.61 20.03
C HIS A 252 0.81 -23.16 20.01
N LEU A 253 -0.40 -23.70 19.99
CA LEU A 253 -0.69 -25.05 19.54
C LEU A 253 -1.27 -24.98 18.14
#